data_0bed28fba8352b8106bb21cf92e15a7b
#
_entry.id   0bed28fba8352b8106bb21cf92e15a7b
#
_cell.length_a   1.000
_cell.length_b   1.000
_cell.length_c   1.000
_cell.angle_alpha   90.00
_cell.angle_beta   90.00
_cell.angle_gamma   90.00
#
_symmetry.space_group_name_H-M   'P 1'
#
loop_
_entity.id
_entity.type
_entity.pdbx_description
1 polymer ?
#
loop_
_entity_poly.entity_id
_entity_poly.type
_entity_poly.pdbx_seq_one_letter_code
_entity_poly.pdbx_strand_id
1 'polypeptide(L)'
;STTPHVLIIDEINRGNISRIFGELITLLEADKRTGDGKHPIKVTLPYSKDSFSVPSNLYIIGTMNTTDRSTGSIDYAVRRRFAFITLKTDPEVIKTCIKDDAVRIKALALFKQINGDSTDDTRSFIATHKAGDFDLEDLKVGHSYFLAETLEALQMKMRYEVIPLLREYIKDGILQGKEEDKKYFAAWEKGECFNSSVAEATEASSDSEA
;
A
#
# COMPACT_ATOMS: atom_id res chain seq x y z
N SER A 1 29.72 -18.32 11.03
CA SER A 1 29.38 -18.08 9.62
C SER A 1 29.21 -16.58 9.42
N THR A 2 29.82 -16.01 8.41
CA THR A 2 29.68 -14.59 8.01
C THR A 2 28.58 -14.41 6.96
N THR A 3 27.94 -15.50 6.53
CA THR A 3 26.84 -15.45 5.54
C THR A 3 25.65 -14.74 6.12
N PRO A 4 25.11 -13.70 5.46
CA PRO A 4 23.92 -13.00 5.92
C PRO A 4 22.68 -13.93 5.81
N HIS A 5 21.82 -13.85 6.81
CA HIS A 5 20.52 -14.50 6.85
C HIS A 5 19.43 -13.45 6.95
N VAL A 6 18.28 -13.66 6.31
CA VAL A 6 17.16 -12.73 6.32
C VAL A 6 15.92 -13.45 6.85
N LEU A 7 15.30 -12.89 7.87
CA LEU A 7 13.97 -13.27 8.36
C LEU A 7 12.96 -12.24 7.84
N ILE A 8 11.98 -12.69 7.06
CA ILE A 8 10.89 -11.86 6.58
C ILE A 8 9.65 -12.14 7.45
N ILE A 9 9.08 -11.09 8.03
CA ILE A 9 7.84 -11.14 8.80
C ILE A 9 6.81 -10.31 8.03
N ASP A 10 5.92 -11.02 7.34
CA ASP A 10 4.86 -10.36 6.58
C ASP A 10 3.75 -9.89 7.52
N GLU A 11 3.21 -8.69 7.25
CA GLU A 11 2.15 -8.06 8.05
C GLU A 11 2.49 -7.99 9.55
N ILE A 12 3.69 -7.54 9.87
CA ILE A 12 4.22 -7.52 11.23
C ILE A 12 3.33 -6.79 12.25
N ASN A 13 2.50 -5.83 11.80
CA ASN A 13 1.56 -5.07 12.63
C ASN A 13 0.22 -5.78 12.90
N ARG A 14 -0.06 -6.94 12.30
CA ARG A 14 -1.27 -7.74 12.62
C ARG A 14 -1.20 -8.42 13.99
N GLY A 15 -0.02 -8.57 14.53
CA GLY A 15 0.19 -9.07 15.89
C GLY A 15 0.66 -7.99 16.85
N ASN A 16 0.46 -8.22 18.14
CA ASN A 16 1.09 -7.38 19.16
C ASN A 16 2.58 -7.73 19.24
N ILE A 17 3.41 -7.02 18.49
CA ILE A 17 4.84 -7.28 18.34
C ILE A 17 5.57 -7.28 19.67
N SER A 18 5.27 -6.32 20.53
CA SER A 18 5.90 -6.22 21.85
C SER A 18 5.57 -7.43 22.74
N ARG A 19 4.36 -7.99 22.61
CA ARG A 19 3.99 -9.22 23.29
C ARG A 19 4.65 -10.44 22.69
N ILE A 20 4.75 -10.49 21.35
CA ILE A 20 5.36 -11.62 20.62
C ILE A 20 6.85 -11.71 20.92
N PHE A 21 7.56 -10.60 20.79
CA PHE A 21 8.98 -10.55 21.09
C PHE A 21 9.28 -10.55 22.59
N GLY A 22 8.42 -9.94 23.40
CA GLY A 22 8.65 -9.85 24.85
C GLY A 22 10.07 -9.35 25.17
N GLU A 23 10.79 -10.11 25.97
CA GLU A 23 12.19 -9.78 26.35
C GLU A 23 13.15 -9.81 25.15
N LEU A 24 12.83 -10.56 24.10
CA LEU A 24 13.66 -10.69 22.89
C LEU A 24 13.74 -9.37 22.11
N ILE A 25 12.85 -8.43 22.35
CA ILE A 25 12.84 -7.13 21.68
C ILE A 25 14.16 -6.38 21.85
N THR A 26 14.83 -6.56 22.99
CA THR A 26 16.14 -5.96 23.26
C THR A 26 17.23 -6.54 22.35
N LEU A 27 17.12 -7.81 21.96
CA LEU A 27 18.08 -8.49 21.08
C LEU A 27 18.01 -8.01 19.62
N LEU A 28 16.99 -7.22 19.26
CA LEU A 28 16.88 -6.62 17.93
C LEU A 28 17.92 -5.48 17.74
N GLU A 29 18.37 -4.88 18.83
CA GLU A 29 19.37 -3.80 18.81
C GLU A 29 20.74 -4.36 18.34
N ALA A 30 21.37 -3.64 17.37
CA ALA A 30 22.60 -4.11 16.76
C ALA A 30 23.76 -4.33 17.76
N ASP A 31 23.86 -3.49 18.79
CA ASP A 31 24.89 -3.58 19.82
C ASP A 31 24.69 -4.74 20.81
N LYS A 32 23.49 -5.32 20.87
CA LYS A 32 23.13 -6.44 21.76
C LYS A 32 23.25 -7.82 21.10
N ARG A 33 23.53 -7.83 19.80
CA ARG A 33 23.63 -9.06 19.02
C ARG A 33 24.96 -9.76 19.26
N THR A 34 24.97 -11.09 19.18
CA THR A 34 26.20 -11.88 19.26
C THR A 34 26.97 -11.82 17.95
N GLY A 35 28.29 -11.79 18.03
CA GLY A 35 29.23 -11.57 16.92
C GLY A 35 29.88 -10.20 17.04
N ASP A 36 29.38 -9.22 16.27
CA ASP A 36 30.00 -7.89 16.18
C ASP A 36 29.37 -6.86 17.13
N GLY A 37 28.41 -7.26 17.96
CA GLY A 37 27.77 -6.36 18.94
C GLY A 37 28.74 -5.92 20.03
N LYS A 38 28.69 -4.63 20.44
CA LYS A 38 29.54 -4.08 21.49
C LYS A 38 29.24 -4.63 22.88
N HIS A 39 27.96 -4.95 23.12
CA HIS A 39 27.46 -5.43 24.41
C HIS A 39 26.49 -6.62 24.18
N PRO A 40 26.99 -7.75 23.69
CA PRO A 40 26.14 -8.90 23.36
C PRO A 40 25.41 -9.41 24.57
N ILE A 41 24.11 -9.64 24.42
CA ILE A 41 23.22 -10.14 25.49
C ILE A 41 22.70 -11.52 25.09
N LYS A 42 22.57 -12.38 26.10
CA LYS A 42 21.82 -13.63 26.02
C LYS A 42 20.66 -13.56 27.00
N VAL A 43 19.51 -14.03 26.57
CA VAL A 43 18.31 -14.12 27.42
C VAL A 43 17.96 -15.60 27.64
N THR A 44 17.32 -15.89 28.76
CA THR A 44 16.79 -17.23 29.03
C THR A 44 15.34 -17.27 28.56
N LEU A 45 15.02 -18.19 27.64
CA LEU A 45 13.66 -18.35 27.14
C LEU A 45 12.73 -18.79 28.28
N PRO A 46 11.52 -18.24 28.41
CA PRO A 46 10.64 -18.45 29.56
C PRO A 46 10.14 -19.89 29.67
N TYR A 47 9.95 -20.59 28.58
CA TYR A 47 9.42 -21.97 28.56
C TYR A 47 10.52 -23.03 28.52
N SER A 48 11.37 -23.01 27.50
CA SER A 48 12.44 -24.03 27.36
C SER A 48 13.60 -23.87 28.33
N LYS A 49 13.73 -22.67 28.93
CA LYS A 49 14.89 -22.30 29.80
C LYS A 49 16.22 -22.27 29.06
N ASP A 50 16.21 -22.37 27.74
CA ASP A 50 17.42 -22.32 26.94
C ASP A 50 17.95 -20.88 26.86
N SER A 51 19.28 -20.76 26.75
CA SER A 51 19.93 -19.47 26.46
C SER A 51 19.78 -19.10 24.99
N PHE A 52 19.20 -17.97 24.72
CA PHE A 52 18.93 -17.48 23.37
C PHE A 52 19.65 -16.16 23.10
N SER A 53 20.12 -15.98 21.88
CA SER A 53 20.73 -14.74 21.39
C SER A 53 20.47 -14.58 19.89
N VAL A 54 20.52 -13.35 19.40
CA VAL A 54 20.39 -13.02 17.98
C VAL A 54 21.78 -12.73 17.43
N PRO A 55 22.22 -13.40 16.36
CA PRO A 55 23.53 -13.13 15.76
C PRO A 55 23.50 -11.85 14.92
N SER A 56 24.68 -11.21 14.75
CA SER A 56 24.83 -9.95 14.01
C SER A 56 24.52 -10.08 12.53
N ASN A 57 24.67 -11.26 11.95
CA ASN A 57 24.40 -11.56 10.55
C ASN A 57 22.94 -11.91 10.23
N LEU A 58 22.02 -11.82 11.20
CA LEU A 58 20.58 -11.96 10.98
C LEU A 58 19.93 -10.60 10.72
N TYR A 59 19.35 -10.44 9.56
CA TYR A 59 18.56 -9.26 9.18
C TYR A 59 17.08 -9.59 9.30
N ILE A 60 16.28 -8.62 9.77
CA ILE A 60 14.84 -8.79 9.93
C ILE A 60 14.15 -7.72 9.10
N ILE A 61 13.27 -8.17 8.19
CA ILE A 61 12.46 -7.30 7.33
C ILE A 61 11.00 -7.55 7.69
N GLY A 62 10.31 -6.52 8.16
CA GLY A 62 8.88 -6.55 8.40
C GLY A 62 8.13 -5.79 7.33
N THR A 63 7.04 -6.36 6.78
CA THR A 63 6.11 -5.62 5.94
C THR A 63 4.89 -5.21 6.74
N MET A 64 4.26 -4.09 6.39
CA MET A 64 3.01 -3.65 7.01
C MET A 64 2.20 -2.78 6.07
N ASN A 65 0.87 -2.83 6.23
CA ASN A 65 -0.06 -1.89 5.62
C ASN A 65 -0.42 -0.81 6.65
N THR A 66 -0.16 0.47 6.31
CA THR A 66 -0.42 1.61 7.21
C THR A 66 -1.88 2.07 7.18
N THR A 67 -2.60 1.81 6.09
CA THR A 67 -4.02 2.17 5.91
C THR A 67 -5.00 1.23 6.59
N ASP A 68 -4.58 0.02 6.95
CA ASP A 68 -5.44 -0.94 7.62
C ASP A 68 -5.62 -0.58 9.10
N ARG A 69 -6.77 0.03 9.44
CA ARG A 69 -7.13 0.41 10.80
C ARG A 69 -7.41 -0.77 11.74
N SER A 70 -7.62 -1.96 11.19
CA SER A 70 -7.82 -3.18 11.97
C SER A 70 -6.52 -3.71 12.58
N THR A 71 -5.39 -3.23 12.10
CA THR A 71 -4.06 -3.61 12.59
C THR A 71 -3.62 -2.73 13.76
N GLY A 72 -2.89 -3.32 14.70
CA GLY A 72 -2.35 -2.60 15.85
C GLY A 72 -1.30 -1.55 15.45
N SER A 73 -1.25 -0.45 16.19
CA SER A 73 -0.14 0.48 16.07
C SER A 73 1.15 -0.14 16.57
N ILE A 74 2.23 0.05 15.84
CA ILE A 74 3.57 -0.34 16.31
C ILE A 74 3.97 0.61 17.44
N ASP A 75 4.23 0.05 18.61
CA ASP A 75 4.64 0.82 19.78
C ASP A 75 6.05 1.44 19.61
N TYR A 76 6.36 2.41 20.48
CA TYR A 76 7.64 3.11 20.42
C TYR A 76 8.84 2.21 20.71
N ALA A 77 8.67 1.11 21.47
CA ALA A 77 9.77 0.21 21.78
C ALA A 77 10.22 -0.57 20.55
N VAL A 78 9.28 -0.99 19.70
CA VAL A 78 9.57 -1.60 18.40
C VAL A 78 10.06 -0.55 17.43
N ARG A 79 9.35 0.61 17.36
CA ARG A 79 9.61 1.64 16.36
C ARG A 79 11.07 2.13 16.35
N ARG A 80 11.68 2.31 17.52
CA ARG A 80 13.08 2.75 17.63
C ARG A 80 14.13 1.69 17.27
N ARG A 81 13.72 0.43 17.04
CA ARG A 81 14.62 -0.69 16.71
C ARG A 81 14.61 -1.06 15.23
N PHE A 82 13.70 -0.47 14.45
CA PHE A 82 13.59 -0.68 13.02
C PHE A 82 13.78 0.63 12.27
N ALA A 83 14.40 0.53 11.10
CA ALA A 83 14.32 1.58 10.09
C ALA A 83 13.00 1.44 9.33
N PHE A 84 12.26 2.54 9.17
CA PHE A 84 10.99 2.56 8.46
C PHE A 84 11.20 3.12 7.05
N ILE A 85 10.80 2.35 6.05
CA ILE A 85 10.89 2.73 4.65
C ILE A 85 9.48 2.66 4.08
N THR A 86 8.94 3.79 3.62
CA THR A 86 7.66 3.84 2.93
C THR A 86 7.86 3.51 1.46
N LEU A 87 7.19 2.47 0.97
CA LEU A 87 7.13 2.14 -0.44
C LEU A 87 6.02 2.96 -1.09
N LYS A 88 6.40 4.03 -1.78
CA LYS A 88 5.46 4.87 -2.51
C LYS A 88 5.01 4.22 -3.81
N THR A 89 3.84 4.61 -4.27
CA THR A 89 3.39 4.24 -5.62
C THR A 89 4.27 4.94 -6.67
N ASP A 90 4.67 4.18 -7.69
CA ASP A 90 5.57 4.70 -8.73
C ASP A 90 5.04 4.34 -10.12
N PRO A 91 4.60 5.33 -10.93
CA PRO A 91 4.16 5.10 -12.30
C PRO A 91 5.29 4.63 -13.24
N GLU A 92 6.56 4.84 -12.90
CA GLU A 92 7.68 4.33 -13.70
C GLU A 92 7.72 2.81 -13.72
N VAL A 93 7.26 2.15 -12.64
CA VAL A 93 7.11 0.69 -12.62
C VAL A 93 6.11 0.23 -13.69
N ILE A 94 4.97 0.95 -13.84
CA ILE A 94 3.99 0.63 -14.89
C ILE A 94 4.63 0.80 -16.28
N LYS A 95 5.39 1.87 -16.49
CA LYS A 95 6.07 2.15 -17.78
C LYS A 95 7.09 1.08 -18.14
N THR A 96 7.82 0.57 -17.15
CA THR A 96 8.91 -0.38 -17.38
C THR A 96 8.43 -1.83 -17.46
N CYS A 97 7.40 -2.20 -16.68
CA CYS A 97 6.94 -3.58 -16.59
C CYS A 97 5.94 -3.96 -17.70
N ILE A 98 5.11 -3.02 -18.18
CA ILE A 98 4.14 -3.31 -19.24
C ILE A 98 4.80 -3.10 -20.60
N LYS A 99 4.90 -4.19 -21.38
CA LYS A 99 5.54 -4.19 -22.70
C LYS A 99 4.63 -3.69 -23.82
N ASP A 100 3.33 -4.03 -23.74
CA ASP A 100 2.34 -3.60 -24.72
C ASP A 100 2.01 -2.11 -24.54
N ASP A 101 2.17 -1.33 -25.59
CA ASP A 101 1.99 0.13 -25.56
C ASP A 101 0.54 0.53 -25.27
N ALA A 102 -0.44 -0.17 -25.83
CA ALA A 102 -1.85 0.15 -25.64
C ALA A 102 -2.27 -0.10 -24.18
N VAL A 103 -1.83 -1.23 -23.62
CA VAL A 103 -2.06 -1.57 -22.20
C VAL A 103 -1.36 -0.56 -21.30
N ARG A 104 -0.09 -0.26 -21.59
CA ARG A 104 0.70 0.68 -20.79
C ARG A 104 0.09 2.08 -20.74
N ILE A 105 -0.30 2.62 -21.89
CA ILE A 105 -0.93 3.95 -21.99
C ILE A 105 -2.22 3.98 -21.15
N LYS A 106 -3.05 2.95 -21.28
CA LYS A 106 -4.32 2.84 -20.57
C LYS A 106 -4.12 2.70 -19.06
N ALA A 107 -3.19 1.84 -18.64
CA ALA A 107 -2.82 1.64 -17.24
C ALA A 107 -2.32 2.92 -16.58
N LEU A 108 -1.45 3.67 -17.25
CA LEU A 108 -0.95 4.96 -16.78
C LEU A 108 -2.05 6.01 -16.69
N ALA A 109 -2.96 6.06 -17.66
CA ALA A 109 -4.08 7.00 -17.63
C ALA A 109 -5.03 6.72 -16.46
N LEU A 110 -5.38 5.45 -16.21
CA LEU A 110 -6.18 5.03 -15.07
C LEU A 110 -5.46 5.30 -13.74
N PHE A 111 -4.19 4.95 -13.64
CA PHE A 111 -3.36 5.25 -12.47
C PHE A 111 -3.38 6.74 -12.15
N LYS A 112 -3.15 7.60 -13.15
CA LYS A 112 -3.14 9.05 -13.00
C LYS A 112 -4.51 9.60 -12.58
N GLN A 113 -5.59 9.11 -13.15
CA GLN A 113 -6.93 9.55 -12.79
C GLN A 113 -7.29 9.21 -11.35
N ILE A 114 -6.83 8.07 -10.85
CA ILE A 114 -7.12 7.61 -9.50
C ILE A 114 -6.17 8.26 -8.47
N ASN A 115 -4.87 8.19 -8.72
CA ASN A 115 -3.84 8.59 -7.75
C ASN A 115 -3.29 10.00 -7.95
N GLY A 116 -3.45 10.58 -9.13
CA GLY A 116 -2.73 11.77 -9.56
C GLY A 116 -1.37 11.43 -10.19
N ASP A 117 -0.68 12.45 -10.63
CA ASP A 117 0.73 12.36 -10.99
C ASP A 117 1.59 13.15 -9.99
N SER A 118 2.91 13.06 -10.12
CA SER A 118 3.85 13.74 -9.23
C SER A 118 3.74 15.27 -9.24
N THR A 119 3.08 15.85 -10.24
CA THR A 119 3.01 17.30 -10.46
C THR A 119 1.65 17.91 -10.11
N ASP A 120 0.55 17.14 -10.14
CA ASP A 120 -0.80 17.64 -9.84
C ASP A 120 -1.67 16.54 -9.20
N ASP A 121 -1.38 16.24 -7.95
CA ASP A 121 -2.17 15.28 -7.18
C ASP A 121 -3.57 15.80 -6.79
N THR A 122 -3.80 17.12 -6.88
CA THR A 122 -5.02 17.75 -6.36
C THR A 122 -6.29 17.44 -7.17
N ARG A 123 -6.15 16.95 -8.39
CA ARG A 123 -7.26 16.62 -9.31
C ARG A 123 -7.58 15.12 -9.38
N SER A 124 -6.79 14.29 -8.73
CA SER A 124 -7.04 12.85 -8.72
C SER A 124 -8.29 12.49 -7.92
N PHE A 125 -8.87 11.32 -8.23
CA PHE A 125 -10.01 10.83 -7.48
C PHE A 125 -9.72 10.77 -5.98
N ILE A 126 -8.59 10.19 -5.59
CA ILE A 126 -8.21 10.08 -4.18
C ILE A 126 -8.05 11.47 -3.54
N ALA A 127 -7.36 12.39 -4.19
CA ALA A 127 -7.14 13.73 -3.64
C ALA A 127 -8.44 14.50 -3.44
N THR A 128 -9.38 14.39 -4.41
CA THR A 128 -10.67 15.08 -4.35
C THR A 128 -11.67 14.45 -3.39
N HIS A 129 -11.46 13.17 -3.01
CA HIS A 129 -12.35 12.42 -2.12
C HIS A 129 -11.74 12.14 -0.75
N LYS A 130 -10.50 12.51 -0.52
CA LYS A 130 -9.82 12.31 0.76
C LYS A 130 -10.63 12.89 1.93
N ALA A 131 -10.90 12.07 2.93
CA ALA A 131 -11.59 12.48 4.15
C ALA A 131 -10.57 12.76 5.27
N GLY A 132 -10.81 13.81 6.07
CA GLY A 132 -10.02 14.09 7.26
C GLY A 132 -8.52 14.30 7.03
N ASP A 133 -7.72 13.92 8.03
CA ASP A 133 -6.28 14.18 8.11
C ASP A 133 -5.41 13.00 7.60
N PHE A 134 -5.93 12.16 6.72
CA PHE A 134 -5.12 11.10 6.10
C PHE A 134 -4.00 11.68 5.25
N ASP A 135 -2.85 11.04 5.26
CA ASP A 135 -1.81 11.34 4.28
C ASP A 135 -2.25 10.84 2.91
N LEU A 136 -2.15 11.70 1.89
CA LEU A 136 -2.55 11.36 0.52
C LEU A 136 -1.74 10.17 -0.02
N GLU A 137 -0.46 10.09 0.32
CA GLU A 137 0.42 9.01 -0.12
C GLU A 137 0.01 7.64 0.43
N ASP A 138 -0.52 7.60 1.65
CA ASP A 138 -0.98 6.36 2.27
C ASP A 138 -2.28 5.83 1.63
N LEU A 139 -3.05 6.70 0.97
CA LEU A 139 -4.32 6.35 0.34
C LEU A 139 -4.19 5.91 -1.12
N LYS A 140 -3.05 6.22 -1.76
CA LYS A 140 -2.84 5.90 -3.17
C LYS A 140 -2.93 4.39 -3.44
N VAL A 141 -3.63 4.02 -4.49
CA VAL A 141 -3.73 2.64 -4.96
C VAL A 141 -2.38 2.21 -5.55
N GLY A 142 -1.82 1.11 -5.06
CA GLY A 142 -0.51 0.62 -5.47
C GLY A 142 -0.38 0.42 -6.98
N HIS A 143 0.79 0.71 -7.54
CA HIS A 143 1.06 0.53 -8.97
C HIS A 143 0.88 -0.92 -9.43
N SER A 144 1.03 -1.92 -8.56
CA SER A 144 0.83 -3.34 -8.85
C SER A 144 -0.59 -3.69 -9.31
N TYR A 145 -1.59 -2.93 -8.87
CA TYR A 145 -2.98 -3.09 -9.31
C TYR A 145 -3.19 -2.74 -10.79
N PHE A 146 -2.28 -1.96 -11.38
CA PHE A 146 -2.36 -1.54 -12.78
C PHE A 146 -1.44 -2.36 -13.70
N LEU A 147 -0.62 -3.26 -13.16
CA LEU A 147 0.23 -4.14 -13.96
C LEU A 147 -0.61 -5.25 -14.60
N ALA A 148 -0.72 -5.23 -15.92
CA ALA A 148 -1.47 -6.21 -16.70
C ALA A 148 -0.76 -6.49 -18.03
N GLU A 149 -0.94 -7.69 -18.58
CA GLU A 149 -0.37 -8.08 -19.86
C GLU A 149 -1.31 -7.75 -21.02
N THR A 150 -2.62 -7.68 -20.77
CA THR A 150 -3.66 -7.39 -21.78
C THR A 150 -4.65 -6.36 -21.26
N LEU A 151 -5.41 -5.74 -22.18
CA LEU A 151 -6.49 -4.80 -21.82
C LEU A 151 -7.59 -5.48 -21.01
N GLU A 152 -7.91 -6.75 -21.34
CA GLU A 152 -8.89 -7.52 -20.59
C GLU A 152 -8.42 -7.78 -19.16
N ALA A 153 -7.14 -8.14 -18.98
CA ALA A 153 -6.56 -8.33 -17.65
C ALA A 153 -6.59 -7.04 -16.83
N LEU A 154 -6.28 -5.90 -17.46
CA LEU A 154 -6.38 -4.59 -16.82
C LEU A 154 -7.82 -4.28 -16.40
N GLN A 155 -8.79 -4.52 -17.29
CA GLN A 155 -10.20 -4.33 -17.00
C GLN A 155 -10.68 -5.22 -15.84
N MET A 156 -10.25 -6.47 -15.79
CA MET A 156 -10.57 -7.39 -14.70
C MET A 156 -10.02 -6.88 -13.37
N LYS A 157 -8.78 -6.40 -13.35
CA LYS A 157 -8.19 -5.78 -12.15
C LYS A 157 -8.96 -4.54 -11.70
N MET A 158 -9.33 -3.66 -12.62
CA MET A 158 -10.17 -2.50 -12.30
C MET A 158 -11.49 -2.92 -11.66
N ARG A 159 -12.18 -3.88 -12.27
CA ARG A 159 -13.52 -4.32 -11.86
C ARG A 159 -13.52 -5.07 -10.53
N TYR A 160 -12.54 -5.95 -10.30
CA TYR A 160 -12.56 -6.89 -9.18
C TYR A 160 -11.56 -6.56 -8.06
N GLU A 161 -10.60 -5.65 -8.28
CA GLU A 161 -9.60 -5.29 -7.29
C GLU A 161 -9.67 -3.80 -6.94
N VAL A 162 -9.48 -2.90 -7.92
CA VAL A 162 -9.36 -1.45 -7.66
C VAL A 162 -10.68 -0.83 -7.21
N ILE A 163 -11.77 -1.06 -7.95
CA ILE A 163 -13.08 -0.48 -7.62
C ILE A 163 -13.61 -1.00 -6.28
N PRO A 164 -13.55 -2.31 -5.98
CA PRO A 164 -13.90 -2.80 -4.65
C PRO A 164 -13.10 -2.16 -3.53
N LEU A 165 -11.79 -1.99 -3.69
CA LEU A 165 -10.92 -1.32 -2.72
C LEU A 165 -11.37 0.13 -2.48
N LEU A 166 -11.63 0.89 -3.53
CA LEU A 166 -12.09 2.28 -3.39
C LEU A 166 -13.48 2.37 -2.75
N ARG A 167 -14.39 1.43 -3.05
CA ARG A 167 -15.69 1.33 -2.37
C ARG A 167 -15.55 1.02 -0.89
N GLU A 168 -14.57 0.20 -0.52
CA GLU A 168 -14.25 -0.10 0.88
C GLU A 168 -13.71 1.14 1.58
N TYR A 169 -12.80 1.87 0.96
CA TYR A 169 -12.30 3.17 1.48
C TYR A 169 -13.45 4.18 1.71
N ILE A 170 -14.43 4.23 0.81
CA ILE A 170 -15.62 5.07 0.98
C ILE A 170 -16.47 4.58 2.16
N LYS A 171 -16.71 3.28 2.25
CA LYS A 171 -17.50 2.66 3.32
C LYS A 171 -16.87 2.89 4.70
N ASP A 172 -15.54 2.84 4.77
CA ASP A 172 -14.78 3.03 6.02
C ASP A 172 -14.58 4.52 6.36
N GLY A 173 -15.10 5.44 5.51
CA GLY A 173 -14.97 6.89 5.71
C GLY A 173 -13.55 7.42 5.51
N ILE A 174 -12.69 6.68 4.83
CA ILE A 174 -11.35 7.09 4.41
C ILE A 174 -11.45 8.05 3.22
N LEU A 175 -12.36 7.75 2.29
CA LEU A 175 -12.76 8.63 1.20
C LEU A 175 -14.21 9.08 1.41
N GLN A 176 -14.53 10.31 0.97
CA GLN A 176 -15.90 10.83 0.96
C GLN A 176 -16.58 10.38 -0.33
N GLY A 177 -17.65 9.55 -0.20
CA GLY A 177 -18.46 9.16 -1.34
C GLY A 177 -19.26 10.34 -1.89
N LYS A 178 -19.36 10.44 -3.22
CA LYS A 178 -20.14 11.43 -3.96
C LYS A 178 -21.08 10.74 -4.93
N GLU A 179 -22.16 11.41 -5.30
CA GLU A 179 -23.14 10.83 -6.23
C GLU A 179 -22.56 10.57 -7.63
N GLU A 180 -21.63 11.41 -8.05
CA GLU A 180 -20.89 11.29 -9.32
C GLU A 180 -19.94 10.10 -9.39
N ASP A 181 -19.59 9.47 -8.27
CA ASP A 181 -18.66 8.32 -8.23
C ASP A 181 -19.16 7.14 -9.05
N LYS A 182 -20.47 7.01 -9.21
CA LYS A 182 -21.08 5.99 -10.06
C LYS A 182 -20.61 6.11 -11.52
N LYS A 183 -20.40 7.35 -12.01
CA LYS A 183 -19.90 7.62 -13.36
C LYS A 183 -18.43 7.20 -13.50
N TYR A 184 -17.59 7.51 -12.49
CA TYR A 184 -16.21 7.05 -12.44
C TYR A 184 -16.11 5.52 -12.46
N PHE A 185 -16.81 4.86 -11.56
CA PHE A 185 -16.76 3.40 -11.46
C PHE A 185 -17.29 2.71 -12.72
N ALA A 186 -18.35 3.23 -13.35
CA ALA A 186 -18.88 2.68 -14.59
C ALA A 186 -17.89 2.77 -15.76
N ALA A 187 -17.11 3.84 -15.85
CA ALA A 187 -16.05 3.96 -16.85
C ALA A 187 -14.89 3.01 -16.55
N TRP A 188 -14.43 2.98 -15.31
CA TRP A 188 -13.31 2.14 -14.87
C TRP A 188 -13.63 0.64 -14.96
N GLU A 189 -14.88 0.22 -14.76
CA GLU A 189 -15.32 -1.16 -14.98
C GLU A 189 -15.13 -1.62 -16.44
N LYS A 190 -15.12 -0.67 -17.38
CA LYS A 190 -14.80 -0.90 -18.81
C LYS A 190 -13.31 -0.75 -19.11
N GLY A 191 -12.48 -0.44 -18.12
CA GLY A 191 -11.07 -0.11 -18.29
C GLY A 191 -10.87 1.26 -18.98
N GLU A 192 -11.80 2.19 -18.84
CA GLU A 192 -11.78 3.51 -19.48
C GLU A 192 -11.65 4.61 -18.43
N CYS A 193 -10.96 5.71 -18.79
CA CYS A 193 -10.95 6.90 -17.97
C CYS A 193 -12.30 7.64 -18.07
N PHE A 194 -12.77 8.16 -16.97
CA PHE A 194 -13.92 9.04 -16.95
C PHE A 194 -13.54 10.42 -17.53
N ASN A 195 -14.27 10.88 -18.55
CA ASN A 195 -14.11 12.20 -19.16
C ASN A 195 -15.33 13.05 -18.84
N SER A 196 -15.19 14.07 -18.01
CA SER A 196 -16.27 14.99 -17.63
C SER A 196 -16.86 15.74 -18.84
N SER A 197 -16.06 16.03 -19.86
CA SER A 197 -16.49 16.72 -21.08
C SER A 197 -17.48 15.93 -21.96
N VAL A 198 -17.49 14.60 -21.84
CA VAL A 198 -18.42 13.74 -22.60
C VAL A 198 -19.75 13.55 -21.84
N ALA A 199 -19.73 13.66 -20.52
CA ALA A 199 -20.92 13.47 -19.69
C ALA A 199 -21.90 14.65 -19.81
N GLU A 200 -21.40 15.88 -19.92
CA GLU A 200 -22.22 17.08 -20.12
C GLU A 200 -22.90 17.11 -21.51
N ALA A 201 -22.25 16.53 -22.53
CA ALA A 201 -22.82 16.44 -23.87
C ALA A 201 -23.97 15.42 -23.99
N THR A 202 -23.98 14.42 -23.15
CA THR A 202 -25.02 13.36 -23.18
C THR A 202 -26.28 13.78 -22.39
N GLU A 203 -26.13 14.58 -21.35
CA GLU A 203 -27.26 15.16 -20.60
C GLU A 203 -27.96 16.29 -21.40
N ALA A 204 -27.21 17.10 -22.15
CA ALA A 204 -27.77 18.15 -22.98
C ALA A 204 -28.56 17.62 -24.20
N SER A 205 -28.32 16.40 -24.65
CA SER A 205 -29.05 15.77 -25.75
C SER A 205 -30.32 15.05 -25.33
N SER A 206 -30.49 14.71 -24.05
CA SER A 206 -31.69 14.05 -23.52
C SER A 206 -32.81 15.03 -23.13
N ASP A 207 -32.49 16.30 -22.89
CA ASP A 207 -33.46 17.31 -22.54
C ASP A 207 -34.06 18.05 -23.75
N SER A 208 -33.62 17.69 -24.97
CA SER A 208 -34.15 18.30 -26.22
C SER A 208 -35.22 17.47 -26.95
N GLU A 209 -35.61 16.29 -26.39
CA GLU A 209 -36.66 15.41 -26.94
C GLU A 209 -37.84 15.19 -25.98
N ALA A 210 -38.15 16.13 -25.10
CA ALA A 210 -39.34 16.07 -24.26
C ALA A 210 -40.30 17.25 -24.58
#